data_ad7deaf673bc4fd9c5fe07ee84824861
#
_entry.id   ad7deaf673bc4fd9c5fe07ee84824861
#
_cell.length_a   1.000
_cell.length_b   1.000
_cell.length_c   1.000
_cell.angle_alpha   90.00
_cell.angle_beta   90.00
_cell.angle_gamma   90.00
#
_symmetry.space_group_name_H-M   'P 1'
#
loop_
_entity.id
_entity.type
_entity.pdbx_description
1 polymer ?
#
loop_
_entity_poly.entity_id
_entity_poly.type
_entity_poly.pdbx_seq_one_letter_code
_entity_poly.pdbx_strand_id
1 'polypeptide(L)'
;MTVGALFTIGYEGRTQDEYLALLREAGVTLLADVRRNPISRKKGFSKSTLAQGCAAVGIRYEHLPELGIASEKRKNLAAQAAIDALFAEYERDWLPTQGPALAKLRAWLDAGERVALTCFERAPGDCHRQCVAEALAVETTHL
;
A
#
# COMPACT_ATOMS: atom_id res chain seq x y z
N MET A 1 -12.39 -19.67 -12.99
CA MET A 1 -12.09 -19.01 -11.71
C MET A 1 -11.33 -17.72 -11.99
N THR A 2 -11.88 -16.57 -11.58
CA THR A 2 -11.24 -15.29 -11.81
C THR A 2 -10.21 -15.03 -10.71
N VAL A 3 -8.95 -14.89 -11.09
CA VAL A 3 -7.88 -14.54 -10.16
C VAL A 3 -7.70 -13.01 -10.21
N GLY A 4 -7.59 -12.38 -9.07
CA GLY A 4 -7.34 -10.95 -8.98
C GLY A 4 -5.93 -10.58 -9.41
N ALA A 5 -5.63 -9.30 -9.39
CA ALA A 5 -4.32 -8.77 -9.71
C ALA A 5 -3.83 -7.88 -8.57
N LEU A 6 -2.52 -7.89 -8.35
CA LEU A 6 -1.88 -7.09 -7.30
C LEU A 6 -1.05 -5.97 -7.92
N PHE A 7 -1.25 -4.77 -7.39
CA PHE A 7 -0.52 -3.56 -7.80
C PHE A 7 0.05 -2.88 -6.55
N THR A 8 1.05 -2.03 -6.75
CA THR A 8 1.50 -1.09 -5.72
C THR A 8 1.51 0.31 -6.32
N ILE A 9 1.28 1.31 -5.48
CA ILE A 9 1.30 2.71 -5.90
C ILE A 9 1.73 3.60 -4.75
N GLY A 10 2.61 4.56 -5.02
CA GLY A 10 2.97 5.62 -4.09
C GLY A 10 2.42 6.95 -4.58
N TYR A 11 2.13 7.87 -3.66
CA TYR A 11 1.57 9.17 -4.04
C TYR A 11 2.60 10.30 -4.04
N GLU A 12 3.84 10.02 -3.71
CA GLU A 12 4.92 11.00 -3.76
C GLU A 12 5.02 11.64 -5.15
N GLY A 13 4.98 12.97 -5.20
CA GLY A 13 5.10 13.70 -6.45
C GLY A 13 3.87 13.68 -7.35
N ARG A 14 2.74 13.16 -6.88
CA ARG A 14 1.48 13.07 -7.65
C ARG A 14 0.36 13.87 -7.02
N THR A 15 -0.52 14.44 -7.84
CA THR A 15 -1.79 14.97 -7.36
C THR A 15 -2.76 13.80 -7.13
N GLN A 16 -3.85 14.05 -6.39
CA GLN A 16 -4.88 13.04 -6.22
C GLN A 16 -5.48 12.62 -7.57
N ASP A 17 -5.72 13.57 -8.46
CA ASP A 17 -6.27 13.26 -9.79
C ASP A 17 -5.36 12.37 -10.60
N GLU A 18 -4.06 12.65 -10.63
CA GLU A 18 -3.07 11.83 -11.32
C GLU A 18 -3.02 10.41 -10.72
N TYR A 19 -3.04 10.34 -9.40
CA TYR A 19 -3.00 9.10 -8.66
C TYR A 19 -4.24 8.23 -8.95
N LEU A 20 -5.43 8.83 -8.88
CA LEU A 20 -6.68 8.11 -9.17
C LEU A 20 -6.77 7.69 -10.63
N ALA A 21 -6.23 8.49 -11.55
CA ALA A 21 -6.18 8.13 -12.97
C ALA A 21 -5.35 6.86 -13.20
N LEU A 22 -4.20 6.74 -12.53
CA LEU A 22 -3.37 5.54 -12.62
C LEU A 22 -4.11 4.29 -12.13
N LEU A 23 -4.82 4.42 -11.00
CA LEU A 23 -5.61 3.32 -10.45
C LEU A 23 -6.72 2.91 -11.42
N ARG A 24 -7.41 3.87 -12.01
CA ARG A 24 -8.50 3.61 -12.97
C ARG A 24 -7.97 2.94 -14.23
N GLU A 25 -6.87 3.42 -14.78
CA GLU A 25 -6.26 2.84 -16.00
C GLU A 25 -5.85 1.39 -15.78
N ALA A 26 -5.36 1.07 -14.57
CA ALA A 26 -4.99 -0.30 -14.22
C ALA A 26 -6.22 -1.18 -13.91
N GLY A 27 -7.40 -0.61 -13.84
CA GLY A 27 -8.62 -1.35 -13.50
C GLY A 27 -8.69 -1.74 -12.02
N VAL A 28 -8.04 -1.00 -11.14
CA VAL A 28 -8.06 -1.29 -9.69
C VAL A 28 -9.48 -1.16 -9.16
N THR A 29 -9.90 -2.15 -8.38
CA THR A 29 -11.22 -2.18 -7.76
C THR A 29 -11.16 -1.90 -6.26
N LEU A 30 -10.00 -2.17 -5.63
CA LEU A 30 -9.82 -2.01 -4.19
C LEU A 30 -8.44 -1.41 -3.90
N LEU A 31 -8.41 -0.31 -3.17
CA LEU A 31 -7.18 0.31 -2.68
C LEU A 31 -6.97 -0.12 -1.23
N ALA A 32 -5.89 -0.85 -0.97
CA ALA A 32 -5.49 -1.25 0.38
C ALA A 32 -4.42 -0.29 0.90
N ASP A 33 -4.79 0.53 1.87
CA ASP A 33 -3.89 1.51 2.47
C ASP A 33 -3.10 0.85 3.59
N VAL A 34 -1.80 0.60 3.33
CA VAL A 34 -0.92 -0.08 4.27
C VAL A 34 -0.10 0.91 5.12
N ARG A 35 -0.50 2.18 5.16
CA ARG A 35 0.11 3.16 6.05
C ARG A 35 -0.36 2.95 7.48
N ARG A 36 0.56 3.04 8.44
CA ARG A 36 0.21 2.95 9.86
C ARG A 36 -0.65 4.14 10.29
N ASN A 37 -0.21 5.34 9.93
CA ASN A 37 -0.90 6.60 10.19
C ASN A 37 -1.22 7.29 8.86
N PRO A 38 -2.45 7.15 8.34
CA PRO A 38 -2.80 7.70 7.03
C PRO A 38 -3.15 9.20 7.12
N ILE A 39 -2.21 9.97 7.63
CA ILE A 39 -2.26 11.42 7.73
C ILE A 39 -1.19 11.98 6.80
N SER A 40 -1.58 12.89 5.91
CA SER A 40 -0.65 13.48 4.96
C SER A 40 -0.84 14.99 4.89
N ARG A 41 0.28 15.72 4.82
CA ARG A 41 0.28 17.16 4.53
C ARG A 41 -0.05 17.42 3.07
N LYS A 42 0.12 16.42 2.21
CA LYS A 42 -0.21 16.52 0.79
C LYS A 42 -1.72 16.45 0.63
N LYS A 43 -2.30 17.46 -0.03
CA LYS A 43 -3.74 17.56 -0.24
C LYS A 43 -4.29 16.31 -0.95
N GLY A 44 -5.36 15.77 -0.39
CA GLY A 44 -6.07 14.65 -1.01
C GLY A 44 -5.61 13.25 -0.58
N PHE A 45 -4.59 13.14 0.29
CA PHE A 45 -3.99 11.85 0.63
C PHE A 45 -4.12 11.42 2.10
N SER A 46 -4.75 12.22 2.96
CA SER A 46 -5.16 11.73 4.26
C SER A 46 -6.32 10.74 4.12
N LYS A 47 -6.48 9.85 5.09
CA LYS A 47 -7.44 8.74 5.03
C LYS A 47 -8.82 9.12 4.48
N SER A 48 -9.45 10.13 5.08
CA SER A 48 -10.82 10.53 4.71
C SER A 48 -10.90 11.06 3.28
N THR A 49 -9.97 11.94 2.91
CA THR A 49 -9.98 12.55 1.57
C THR A 49 -9.62 11.55 0.49
N LEU A 50 -8.70 10.64 0.78
CA LEU A 50 -8.34 9.58 -0.16
C LEU A 50 -9.51 8.59 -0.34
N ALA A 51 -10.14 8.19 0.75
CA ALA A 51 -11.30 7.30 0.70
C ALA A 51 -12.46 7.91 -0.09
N GLN A 52 -12.72 9.21 0.09
CA GLN A 52 -13.74 9.93 -0.67
C GLN A 52 -13.39 9.99 -2.16
N GLY A 53 -12.13 10.27 -2.48
CA GLY A 53 -11.66 10.28 -3.87
C GLY A 53 -11.82 8.93 -4.55
N CYS A 54 -11.47 7.85 -3.86
CA CYS A 54 -11.66 6.49 -4.37
C CYS A 54 -13.14 6.18 -4.62
N ALA A 55 -13.99 6.50 -3.65
CA ALA A 55 -15.43 6.26 -3.77
C ALA A 55 -16.02 7.00 -4.97
N ALA A 56 -15.57 8.22 -5.23
CA ALA A 56 -16.04 9.03 -6.35
C ALA A 56 -15.74 8.39 -7.72
N VAL A 57 -14.74 7.54 -7.81
CA VAL A 57 -14.36 6.85 -9.05
C VAL A 57 -14.65 5.34 -9.00
N GLY A 58 -15.45 4.89 -8.03
CA GLY A 58 -15.87 3.51 -7.93
C GLY A 58 -14.81 2.54 -7.40
N ILE A 59 -13.81 3.03 -6.68
CA ILE A 59 -12.77 2.22 -6.06
C ILE A 59 -13.07 2.09 -4.56
N ARG A 60 -13.09 0.86 -4.06
CA ARG A 60 -13.26 0.57 -2.63
C ARG A 60 -11.95 0.91 -1.90
N TYR A 61 -12.06 1.54 -0.73
CA TYR A 61 -10.90 1.87 0.11
C TYR A 61 -10.95 1.04 1.40
N GLU A 62 -9.84 0.37 1.71
CA GLU A 62 -9.68 -0.37 2.96
C GLU A 62 -8.35 0.01 3.61
N HIS A 63 -8.38 0.30 4.91
CA HIS A 63 -7.18 0.64 5.68
C HIS A 63 -6.71 -0.55 6.48
N LEU A 64 -5.45 -0.93 6.31
CA LEU A 64 -4.80 -2.02 7.03
C LEU A 64 -3.60 -1.48 7.82
N PRO A 65 -3.83 -0.75 8.94
CA PRO A 65 -2.75 -0.12 9.69
C PRO A 65 -1.75 -1.10 10.28
N GLU A 66 -2.18 -2.32 10.57
CA GLU A 66 -1.32 -3.38 11.09
C GLU A 66 -0.19 -3.76 10.11
N LEU A 67 -0.32 -3.44 8.83
CA LEU A 67 0.73 -3.67 7.84
C LEU A 67 1.68 -2.48 7.70
N GLY A 68 1.45 -1.40 8.45
CA GLY A 68 2.29 -0.22 8.40
C GLY A 68 3.45 -0.27 9.40
N ILE A 69 4.48 0.54 9.13
CA ILE A 69 5.61 0.72 10.03
C ILE A 69 5.33 1.94 10.90
N ALA A 70 5.53 1.79 12.23
CA ALA A 70 5.30 2.88 13.17
C ALA A 70 6.19 4.09 12.86
N SER A 71 5.63 5.31 12.97
CA SER A 71 6.33 6.55 12.64
C SER A 71 7.64 6.74 13.41
N GLU A 72 7.69 6.31 14.68
CA GLU A 72 8.86 6.40 15.52
C GLU A 72 10.05 5.64 14.93
N LYS A 73 9.80 4.51 14.28
CA LYS A 73 10.84 3.69 13.66
C LYS A 73 11.40 4.31 12.39
N ARG A 74 10.67 5.26 11.79
CA ARG A 74 11.05 5.92 10.54
C ARG A 74 11.74 7.26 10.75
N LYS A 75 11.90 7.69 11.99
CA LYS A 75 12.59 8.94 12.31
C LYS A 75 14.10 8.80 12.13
N ASN A 76 14.72 9.86 11.61
CA ASN A 76 16.18 9.97 11.48
C ASN A 76 16.81 8.91 10.55
N LEU A 77 16.06 8.40 9.60
CA LEU A 77 16.58 7.46 8.60
C LEU A 77 17.23 8.25 7.46
N ALA A 78 18.51 8.57 7.62
CA ALA A 78 19.26 9.38 6.64
C ALA A 78 20.03 8.52 5.63
N ALA A 79 20.40 7.30 5.99
CA ALA A 79 21.22 6.43 5.15
C ALA A 79 20.40 5.26 4.61
N GLN A 80 20.70 4.85 3.38
CA GLN A 80 20.02 3.71 2.74
C GLN A 80 20.18 2.43 3.59
N ALA A 81 21.34 2.23 4.21
CA ALA A 81 21.58 1.08 5.06
C ALA A 81 20.60 1.01 6.25
N ALA A 82 20.25 2.17 6.84
CA ALA A 82 19.30 2.24 7.94
C ALA A 82 17.87 1.93 7.46
N ILE A 83 17.51 2.37 6.26
CA ILE A 83 16.23 2.07 5.64
C ILE A 83 16.13 0.57 5.35
N ASP A 84 17.17 -0.02 4.78
CA ASP A 84 17.21 -1.44 4.46
C ASP A 84 17.12 -2.30 5.73
N ALA A 85 17.81 -1.87 6.81
CA ALA A 85 17.74 -2.55 8.10
C ALA A 85 16.34 -2.51 8.71
N LEU A 86 15.65 -1.37 8.57
CA LEU A 86 14.27 -1.22 9.05
C LEU A 86 13.33 -2.16 8.31
N PHE A 87 13.46 -2.25 6.98
CA PHE A 87 12.61 -3.13 6.18
C PHE A 87 12.92 -4.61 6.45
N ALA A 88 14.18 -4.97 6.67
CA ALA A 88 14.56 -6.33 7.05
C ALA A 88 13.97 -6.72 8.41
N GLU A 89 14.00 -5.80 9.39
CA GLU A 89 13.35 -6.00 10.69
C GLU A 89 11.83 -6.19 10.54
N TYR A 90 11.21 -5.35 9.71
CA TYR A 90 9.78 -5.40 9.43
C TYR A 90 9.39 -6.77 8.84
N GLU A 91 10.13 -7.26 7.85
CA GLU A 91 9.87 -8.56 7.20
C GLU A 91 10.11 -9.74 8.15
N ARG A 92 11.12 -9.65 9.00
CA ARG A 92 11.50 -10.74 9.91
C ARG A 92 10.64 -10.80 11.16
N ASP A 93 10.42 -9.65 11.80
CA ASP A 93 9.89 -9.59 13.17
C ASP A 93 8.43 -9.13 13.24
N TRP A 94 7.96 -8.35 12.29
CA TRP A 94 6.60 -7.79 12.34
C TRP A 94 5.64 -8.43 11.34
N LEU A 95 5.98 -8.42 10.07
CA LEU A 95 5.08 -8.88 9.01
C LEU A 95 4.57 -10.30 9.21
N PRO A 96 5.40 -11.27 9.65
CA PRO A 96 4.90 -12.63 9.89
C PRO A 96 3.85 -12.72 10.99
N THR A 97 3.79 -11.74 11.90
CA THR A 97 2.77 -11.70 12.96
C THR A 97 1.43 -11.14 12.48
N GLN A 98 1.36 -10.61 11.26
CA GLN A 98 0.17 -9.98 10.68
C GLN A 98 -0.58 -10.93 9.73
N GLY A 99 -0.64 -12.20 10.08
CA GLY A 99 -1.36 -13.22 9.32
C GLY A 99 -2.79 -12.86 8.95
N PRO A 100 -3.63 -12.33 9.89
CA PRO A 100 -5.00 -11.93 9.57
C PRO A 100 -5.12 -10.87 8.48
N ALA A 101 -4.24 -9.85 8.50
CA ALA A 101 -4.26 -8.81 7.48
C ALA A 101 -3.82 -9.34 6.11
N LEU A 102 -2.79 -10.18 6.08
CA LEU A 102 -2.34 -10.83 4.85
C LEU A 102 -3.41 -11.78 4.30
N ALA A 103 -4.13 -12.47 5.18
CA ALA A 103 -5.23 -13.35 4.78
C ALA A 103 -6.38 -12.57 4.14
N LYS A 104 -6.68 -11.37 4.63
CA LYS A 104 -7.66 -10.46 4.02
C LYS A 104 -7.27 -10.13 2.59
N LEU A 105 -6.01 -9.74 2.38
CA LEU A 105 -5.51 -9.41 1.04
C LEU A 105 -5.63 -10.61 0.11
N ARG A 106 -5.25 -11.79 0.56
CA ARG A 106 -5.38 -13.01 -0.23
C ARG A 106 -6.83 -13.32 -0.58
N ALA A 107 -7.74 -13.15 0.38
CA ALA A 107 -9.17 -13.38 0.15
C ALA A 107 -9.73 -12.43 -0.91
N TRP A 108 -9.33 -11.16 -0.89
CA TRP A 108 -9.74 -10.20 -1.93
C TRP A 108 -9.21 -10.60 -3.31
N LEU A 109 -7.93 -10.99 -3.38
CA LEU A 109 -7.33 -11.47 -4.64
C LEU A 109 -8.03 -12.73 -5.16
N ASP A 110 -8.33 -13.66 -4.27
CA ASP A 110 -9.03 -14.90 -4.63
C ASP A 110 -10.47 -14.63 -5.10
N ALA A 111 -11.08 -13.55 -4.59
CA ALA A 111 -12.40 -13.13 -5.03
C ALA A 111 -12.39 -12.39 -6.38
N GLY A 112 -11.24 -12.21 -6.99
CA GLY A 112 -11.11 -11.55 -8.28
C GLY A 112 -10.88 -10.03 -8.19
N GLU A 113 -10.67 -9.49 -6.99
CA GLU A 113 -10.39 -8.06 -6.82
C GLU A 113 -9.04 -7.67 -7.42
N ARG A 114 -9.00 -6.50 -8.01
CA ARG A 114 -7.76 -5.89 -8.49
C ARG A 114 -7.29 -4.93 -7.41
N VAL A 115 -6.34 -5.38 -6.59
CA VAL A 115 -5.93 -4.71 -5.35
C VAL A 115 -4.66 -3.91 -5.57
N ALA A 116 -4.66 -2.64 -5.15
CA ALA A 116 -3.45 -1.83 -5.10
C ALA A 116 -3.07 -1.55 -3.65
N LEU A 117 -1.82 -1.82 -3.29
CA LEU A 117 -1.23 -1.47 -2.00
C LEU A 117 -0.66 -0.06 -2.11
N THR A 118 -0.97 0.82 -1.17
CA THR A 118 -0.49 2.20 -1.25
C THR A 118 0.22 2.67 0.01
N CYS A 119 1.24 3.49 -0.19
CA CYS A 119 1.89 4.30 0.84
C CYS A 119 2.51 5.53 0.17
N PHE A 120 3.38 6.26 0.89
CA PHE A 120 3.87 7.55 0.40
C PHE A 120 4.86 7.43 -0.77
N GLU A 121 5.92 6.66 -0.60
CA GLU A 121 7.08 6.67 -1.51
C GLU A 121 6.70 6.20 -2.92
N ARG A 122 7.21 6.91 -3.92
CA ARG A 122 6.94 6.61 -5.33
C ARG A 122 7.65 5.32 -5.77
N ALA A 123 8.91 5.16 -5.37
CA ALA A 123 9.67 3.97 -5.69
C ALA A 123 9.27 2.82 -4.74
N PRO A 124 8.84 1.65 -5.26
CA PRO A 124 8.41 0.55 -4.40
C PRO A 124 9.49 0.04 -3.48
N GLY A 125 10.77 0.08 -3.90
CA GLY A 125 11.89 -0.34 -3.07
C GLY A 125 12.15 0.53 -1.85
N ASP A 126 11.60 1.75 -1.82
CA ASP A 126 11.74 2.69 -0.71
C ASP A 126 10.54 2.61 0.25
N CYS A 127 9.65 1.64 0.07
CA CYS A 127 8.43 1.53 0.85
C CYS A 127 8.15 0.09 1.26
N HIS A 128 7.60 -0.07 2.46
CA HIS A 128 7.21 -1.39 3.00
C HIS A 128 6.11 -2.11 2.21
N ARG A 129 5.39 -1.42 1.31
CA ARG A 129 4.37 -2.07 0.48
C ARG A 129 4.96 -3.17 -0.41
N GLN A 130 6.22 -3.03 -0.80
CA GLN A 130 6.91 -4.08 -1.54
C GLN A 130 7.11 -5.33 -0.68
N CYS A 131 7.41 -5.15 0.61
CA CYS A 131 7.53 -6.27 1.54
C CYS A 131 6.21 -7.03 1.65
N VAL A 132 5.09 -6.32 1.71
CA VAL A 132 3.75 -6.92 1.75
C VAL A 132 3.46 -7.69 0.46
N ALA A 133 3.78 -7.11 -0.69
CA ALA A 133 3.59 -7.76 -1.98
C ALA A 133 4.41 -9.06 -2.09
N GLU A 134 5.66 -9.02 -1.65
CA GLU A 134 6.54 -10.20 -1.63
C GLU A 134 5.99 -11.29 -0.70
N ALA A 135 5.44 -10.91 0.46
CA ALA A 135 4.85 -11.85 1.40
C ALA A 135 3.62 -12.56 0.83
N LEU A 136 2.89 -11.91 -0.07
CA LEU A 136 1.75 -12.51 -0.76
C LEU A 136 2.19 -13.46 -1.87
N ALA A 137 3.42 -13.36 -2.34
CA ALA A 137 4.03 -14.22 -3.35
C ALA A 137 3.22 -14.31 -4.66
N VAL A 138 2.64 -13.19 -5.09
CA VAL A 138 1.92 -13.09 -6.37
C VAL A 138 2.62 -12.08 -7.27
N GLU A 139 2.46 -12.24 -8.58
CA GLU A 139 2.98 -11.29 -9.55
C GLU A 139 2.39 -9.91 -9.28
N THR A 140 3.25 -8.90 -9.22
CA THR A 140 2.87 -7.55 -8.80
C THR A 140 3.30 -6.51 -9.84
N THR A 141 2.40 -5.58 -10.17
CA THR A 141 2.70 -4.45 -11.04
C THR A 141 2.82 -3.18 -10.21
N HIS A 142 3.93 -2.47 -10.35
CA HIS A 142 4.18 -1.21 -9.64
C HIS A 142 3.74 -0.03 -10.53
N LEU A 143 2.72 0.71 -10.07
CA LEU A 143 2.15 1.83 -10.82
C LEU A 143 2.90 3.16 -10.66
#